data_6f0ebd2eb45996e8d1a1126f930eefae
#
_entry.id   6f0ebd2eb45996e8d1a1126f930eefae
#
_cell.length_a   1.000
_cell.length_b   1.000
_cell.length_c   1.000
_cell.angle_alpha   90.00
_cell.angle_beta   90.00
_cell.angle_gamma   90.00
#
_symmetry.space_group_name_H-M   'P 1'
#
loop_
_entity.id
_entity.type
_entity.pdbx_description
1 polymer ?
#
loop_
_entity_poly.entity_id
_entity_poly.type
_entity_poly.pdbx_seq_one_letter_code
_entity_poly.pdbx_strand_id
1 'polypeptide(L)'
;IEIKSELGYLPENNPLYEEMYVREFLSFIAQIHQIKDIKKAVDQVIEKVGLTKEAHKKIEQLSKGYQQRVGIAQAIIHEPKVLILDEPTSGLDPNQLEEIRSLIKELGKDKTVMLSTHIMQEVESICDRIIIIKNGQLVADQNLEQKTEQKNDKNQVIVVEFDKEVTEKQLKAIDKNLKIKKADNKWLISYNGDQDLRLLISSFAQNNGLFILEIKKHSDKLEDLFKKL
;
A
#
# COMPACT_ATOMS: atom_id res chain seq x y z
N ILE A 1 -32.02 3.02 -2.85
CA ILE A 1 -31.78 1.62 -3.32
C ILE A 1 -30.85 1.63 -4.53
N GLU A 2 -31.04 2.54 -5.49
CA GLU A 2 -30.22 2.63 -6.73
C GLU A 2 -28.70 2.80 -6.46
N ILE A 3 -28.34 3.62 -5.47
CA ILE A 3 -26.91 3.83 -5.12
C ILE A 3 -26.25 2.54 -4.60
N LYS A 4 -26.98 1.71 -3.85
CA LYS A 4 -26.40 0.47 -3.29
C LYS A 4 -26.04 -0.57 -4.35
N SER A 5 -26.70 -0.57 -5.50
CA SER A 5 -26.38 -1.49 -6.59
C SER A 5 -25.08 -1.12 -7.32
N GLU A 6 -24.60 0.11 -7.13
CA GLU A 6 -23.33 0.58 -7.69
C GLU A 6 -22.13 0.48 -6.72
N LEU A 7 -22.40 -0.02 -5.48
CA LEU A 7 -21.38 -0.16 -4.44
C LEU A 7 -21.08 -1.64 -4.19
N GLY A 8 -19.82 -2.00 -4.23
CA GLY A 8 -19.30 -3.24 -3.67
C GLY A 8 -18.69 -2.96 -2.31
N TYR A 9 -18.90 -3.84 -1.34
CA TYR A 9 -18.36 -3.69 0.00
C TYR A 9 -17.82 -5.01 0.54
N LEU A 10 -16.58 -4.97 1.01
CA LEU A 10 -15.95 -6.04 1.76
C LEU A 10 -15.67 -5.52 3.18
N PRO A 11 -16.37 -5.99 4.21
CA PRO A 11 -16.06 -5.66 5.59
C PRO A 11 -14.82 -6.40 6.08
N GLU A 12 -14.17 -5.88 7.13
CA GLU A 12 -13.02 -6.51 7.78
C GLU A 12 -13.30 -7.96 8.20
N ASN A 13 -14.45 -8.19 8.85
CA ASN A 13 -14.93 -9.52 9.17
C ASN A 13 -15.82 -10.00 8.03
N ASN A 14 -15.23 -10.76 7.12
CA ASN A 14 -15.91 -11.25 5.92
C ASN A 14 -17.05 -12.24 6.26
N PRO A 15 -18.33 -11.88 6.05
CA PRO A 15 -19.49 -12.69 6.48
C PRO A 15 -19.80 -13.79 5.49
N LEU A 16 -18.91 -14.76 5.34
CA LEU A 16 -19.09 -15.89 4.43
C LEU A 16 -19.95 -17.00 5.06
N TYR A 17 -20.72 -17.69 4.25
CA TYR A 17 -21.42 -18.91 4.64
C TYR A 17 -20.47 -20.11 4.48
N GLU A 18 -19.73 -20.43 5.53
CA GLU A 18 -18.61 -21.37 5.52
C GLU A 18 -18.98 -22.77 5.02
N GLU A 19 -20.20 -23.23 5.29
CA GLU A 19 -20.71 -24.55 4.86
C GLU A 19 -21.05 -24.65 3.36
N MET A 20 -21.20 -23.49 2.68
CA MET A 20 -21.52 -23.45 1.26
C MET A 20 -20.27 -23.69 0.40
N TYR A 21 -20.50 -24.28 -0.79
CA TYR A 21 -19.46 -24.31 -1.81
C TYR A 21 -19.24 -22.89 -2.40
N VAL A 22 -18.02 -22.57 -2.83
CA VAL A 22 -17.69 -21.26 -3.41
C VAL A 22 -18.66 -20.87 -4.52
N ARG A 23 -18.91 -21.79 -5.47
CA ARG A 23 -19.84 -21.54 -6.57
C ARG A 23 -21.29 -21.34 -6.12
N GLU A 24 -21.71 -22.09 -5.14
CA GLU A 24 -23.05 -21.98 -4.57
C GLU A 24 -23.24 -20.62 -3.91
N PHE A 25 -22.32 -20.23 -3.06
CA PHE A 25 -22.33 -18.93 -2.40
C PHE A 25 -22.36 -17.77 -3.41
N LEU A 26 -21.47 -17.77 -4.41
CA LEU A 26 -21.44 -16.73 -5.41
C LEU A 26 -22.71 -16.72 -6.28
N SER A 27 -23.30 -17.88 -6.56
CA SER A 27 -24.59 -17.98 -7.26
C SER A 27 -25.70 -17.36 -6.44
N PHE A 28 -25.73 -17.62 -5.14
CA PHE A 28 -26.69 -17.03 -4.20
C PHE A 28 -26.57 -15.49 -4.19
N ILE A 29 -25.35 -14.95 -4.10
CA ILE A 29 -25.11 -13.51 -4.16
C ILE A 29 -25.57 -12.92 -5.50
N ALA A 30 -25.26 -13.61 -6.62
CA ALA A 30 -25.70 -13.17 -7.95
C ALA A 30 -27.24 -13.12 -8.07
N GLN A 31 -27.96 -14.04 -7.43
CA GLN A 31 -29.43 -14.02 -7.38
C GLN A 31 -29.96 -12.83 -6.59
N ILE A 32 -29.35 -12.50 -5.44
CA ILE A 32 -29.72 -11.31 -4.63
C ILE A 32 -29.59 -10.03 -5.48
N HIS A 33 -28.53 -9.93 -6.28
CA HIS A 33 -28.30 -8.80 -7.20
C HIS A 33 -29.11 -8.89 -8.51
N GLN A 34 -29.96 -9.91 -8.67
CA GLN A 34 -30.82 -10.12 -9.85
C GLN A 34 -30.05 -10.19 -11.17
N ILE A 35 -28.86 -10.78 -11.16
CA ILE A 35 -28.00 -10.94 -12.34
C ILE A 35 -28.68 -11.93 -13.29
N LYS A 36 -28.85 -11.55 -14.57
CA LYS A 36 -29.56 -12.34 -15.56
C LYS A 36 -28.88 -13.66 -15.91
N ASP A 37 -27.57 -13.61 -16.15
CA ASP A 37 -26.76 -14.80 -16.48
C ASP A 37 -25.82 -15.11 -15.31
N ILE A 38 -26.40 -15.78 -14.30
CA ILE A 38 -25.71 -16.16 -13.06
C ILE A 38 -24.49 -17.01 -13.34
N LYS A 39 -24.63 -18.04 -14.20
CA LYS A 39 -23.53 -18.95 -14.50
C LYS A 39 -22.33 -18.21 -15.07
N LYS A 40 -22.56 -17.37 -16.06
CA LYS A 40 -21.51 -16.56 -16.69
C LYS A 40 -20.86 -15.61 -15.69
N ALA A 41 -21.65 -14.89 -14.88
CA ALA A 41 -21.12 -13.96 -13.88
C ALA A 41 -20.26 -14.67 -12.83
N VAL A 42 -20.70 -15.84 -12.36
CA VAL A 42 -19.95 -16.66 -11.40
C VAL A 42 -18.65 -17.18 -12.01
N ASP A 43 -18.66 -17.68 -13.25
CA ASP A 43 -17.44 -18.15 -13.92
C ASP A 43 -16.43 -17.01 -14.11
N GLN A 44 -16.88 -15.85 -14.56
CA GLN A 44 -16.04 -14.67 -14.76
C GLN A 44 -15.44 -14.14 -13.46
N VAL A 45 -16.23 -14.04 -12.38
CA VAL A 45 -15.72 -13.53 -11.11
C VAL A 45 -14.75 -14.52 -10.48
N ILE A 46 -14.98 -15.82 -10.54
CA ILE A 46 -14.07 -16.87 -10.06
C ILE A 46 -12.71 -16.77 -10.76
N GLU A 47 -12.72 -16.61 -12.07
CA GLU A 47 -11.50 -16.42 -12.86
C GLU A 47 -10.77 -15.13 -12.46
N LYS A 48 -11.51 -14.02 -12.39
CA LYS A 48 -10.98 -12.68 -12.07
C LYS A 48 -10.27 -12.63 -10.72
N VAL A 49 -10.80 -13.31 -9.70
CA VAL A 49 -10.19 -13.34 -8.36
C VAL A 49 -9.23 -14.52 -8.15
N GLY A 50 -8.99 -15.36 -9.17
CA GLY A 50 -8.07 -16.50 -9.09
C GLY A 50 -8.56 -17.66 -8.23
N LEU A 51 -9.87 -17.93 -8.20
CA LEU A 51 -10.50 -19.02 -7.45
C LEU A 51 -10.77 -20.28 -8.27
N THR A 52 -10.32 -20.37 -9.50
CA THR A 52 -10.68 -21.45 -10.43
C THR A 52 -10.42 -22.85 -9.86
N LYS A 53 -9.27 -23.06 -9.21
CA LYS A 53 -8.91 -24.34 -8.60
C LYS A 53 -9.71 -24.67 -7.34
N GLU A 54 -10.16 -23.64 -6.63
CA GLU A 54 -10.84 -23.74 -5.33
C GLU A 54 -12.37 -23.68 -5.44
N ALA A 55 -12.89 -23.43 -6.64
CA ALA A 55 -14.30 -23.17 -6.90
C ALA A 55 -15.27 -24.29 -6.49
N HIS A 56 -14.79 -25.52 -6.37
CA HIS A 56 -15.56 -26.70 -6.00
C HIS A 56 -15.44 -27.10 -4.52
N LYS A 57 -14.65 -26.34 -3.73
CA LYS A 57 -14.48 -26.58 -2.30
C LYS A 57 -15.53 -25.82 -1.51
N LYS A 58 -15.80 -26.30 -0.30
CA LYS A 58 -16.52 -25.51 0.70
C LYS A 58 -15.64 -24.37 1.18
N ILE A 59 -16.26 -23.25 1.57
CA ILE A 59 -15.58 -22.05 2.03
C ILE A 59 -14.75 -22.33 3.28
N GLU A 60 -15.24 -23.15 4.22
CA GLU A 60 -14.50 -23.58 5.41
C GLU A 60 -13.17 -24.31 5.12
N GLN A 61 -13.03 -24.91 3.93
CA GLN A 61 -11.83 -25.65 3.52
C GLN A 61 -10.74 -24.75 2.90
N LEU A 62 -11.04 -23.46 2.75
CA LEU A 62 -10.14 -22.51 2.12
C LEU A 62 -9.19 -21.89 3.15
N SER A 63 -7.96 -21.55 2.70
CA SER A 63 -7.09 -20.68 3.48
C SER A 63 -7.71 -19.29 3.61
N LYS A 64 -7.27 -18.53 4.62
CA LYS A 64 -7.77 -17.16 4.86
C LYS A 64 -7.65 -16.27 3.61
N GLY A 65 -6.56 -16.40 2.84
CA GLY A 65 -6.39 -15.66 1.58
C GLY A 65 -7.40 -16.04 0.50
N TYR A 66 -7.74 -17.30 0.39
CA TYR A 66 -8.81 -17.74 -0.53
C TYR A 66 -10.19 -17.33 -0.05
N GLN A 67 -10.47 -17.36 1.25
CA GLN A 67 -11.71 -16.79 1.81
C GLN A 67 -11.82 -15.29 1.52
N GLN A 68 -10.72 -14.56 1.63
CA GLN A 68 -10.66 -13.14 1.28
C GLN A 68 -10.98 -12.90 -0.22
N ARG A 69 -10.46 -13.75 -1.10
CA ARG A 69 -10.82 -13.72 -2.54
C ARG A 69 -12.31 -14.00 -2.78
N VAL A 70 -12.93 -14.91 -2.02
CA VAL A 70 -14.38 -15.13 -2.07
C VAL A 70 -15.14 -13.87 -1.65
N GLY A 71 -14.69 -13.18 -0.60
CA GLY A 71 -15.28 -11.92 -0.17
C GLY A 71 -15.14 -10.80 -1.19
N ILE A 72 -13.96 -10.68 -1.84
CA ILE A 72 -13.78 -9.74 -2.96
C ILE A 72 -14.69 -10.12 -4.12
N ALA A 73 -14.79 -11.41 -4.48
CA ALA A 73 -15.68 -11.90 -5.53
C ALA A 73 -17.15 -11.52 -5.29
N GLN A 74 -17.64 -11.74 -4.06
CA GLN A 74 -18.98 -11.31 -3.63
C GLN A 74 -19.17 -9.80 -3.82
N ALA A 75 -18.17 -8.99 -3.46
CA ALA A 75 -18.26 -7.54 -3.53
C ALA A 75 -18.26 -7.01 -4.98
N ILE A 76 -17.75 -7.77 -5.95
CA ILE A 76 -17.60 -7.30 -7.34
C ILE A 76 -18.49 -8.02 -8.36
N ILE A 77 -19.21 -9.10 -7.99
CA ILE A 77 -19.95 -9.93 -8.92
C ILE A 77 -21.06 -9.18 -9.68
N HIS A 78 -21.59 -8.12 -9.10
CA HIS A 78 -22.62 -7.26 -9.71
C HIS A 78 -22.05 -6.05 -10.47
N GLU A 79 -20.73 -6.06 -10.70
CA GLU A 79 -19.98 -5.03 -11.45
C GLU A 79 -20.18 -3.61 -10.91
N PRO A 80 -19.96 -3.35 -9.61
CA PRO A 80 -20.12 -2.03 -9.03
C PRO A 80 -19.12 -1.02 -9.63
N LYS A 81 -19.49 0.28 -9.63
CA LYS A 81 -18.60 1.37 -10.02
C LYS A 81 -17.62 1.75 -8.91
N VAL A 82 -18.04 1.58 -7.66
CA VAL A 82 -17.23 1.89 -6.47
C VAL A 82 -17.09 0.64 -5.60
N LEU A 83 -15.87 0.34 -5.20
CA LEU A 83 -15.54 -0.79 -4.32
C LEU A 83 -14.95 -0.25 -3.02
N ILE A 84 -15.54 -0.61 -1.90
CA ILE A 84 -15.06 -0.27 -0.56
C ILE A 84 -14.53 -1.54 0.08
N LEU A 85 -13.26 -1.51 0.48
CA LEU A 85 -12.55 -2.63 1.10
C LEU A 85 -12.05 -2.21 2.48
N ASP A 86 -12.52 -2.91 3.50
CA ASP A 86 -12.15 -2.64 4.88
C ASP A 86 -11.12 -3.68 5.35
N GLU A 87 -9.88 -3.24 5.61
CA GLU A 87 -8.74 -4.08 6.01
C GLU A 87 -8.58 -5.36 5.17
N PRO A 88 -8.58 -5.29 3.81
CA PRO A 88 -8.69 -6.46 2.95
C PRO A 88 -7.49 -7.42 3.01
N THR A 89 -6.40 -7.03 3.64
CA THR A 89 -5.16 -7.80 3.75
C THR A 89 -4.88 -8.28 5.18
N SER A 90 -5.79 -7.97 6.12
CA SER A 90 -5.62 -8.29 7.53
C SER A 90 -5.43 -9.79 7.77
N GLY A 91 -4.33 -10.15 8.44
CA GLY A 91 -4.00 -11.53 8.85
C GLY A 91 -3.67 -12.48 7.70
N LEU A 92 -3.25 -11.96 6.55
CA LEU A 92 -2.71 -12.74 5.44
C LEU A 92 -1.20 -12.96 5.62
N ASP A 93 -0.70 -14.06 5.08
CA ASP A 93 0.75 -14.27 4.96
C ASP A 93 1.34 -13.39 3.84
N PRO A 94 2.68 -13.18 3.81
CA PRO A 94 3.31 -12.26 2.85
C PRO A 94 3.01 -12.56 1.39
N ASN A 95 2.89 -13.82 0.99
CA ASN A 95 2.60 -14.21 -0.40
C ASN A 95 1.14 -13.87 -0.77
N GLN A 96 0.21 -14.25 0.10
CA GLN A 96 -1.22 -13.97 -0.08
C GLN A 96 -1.49 -12.45 -0.09
N LEU A 97 -0.78 -11.71 0.76
CA LEU A 97 -0.87 -10.25 0.83
C LEU A 97 -0.50 -9.61 -0.51
N GLU A 98 0.62 -10.03 -1.13
CA GLU A 98 1.05 -9.50 -2.42
C GLU A 98 0.07 -9.84 -3.55
N GLU A 99 -0.50 -11.04 -3.52
CA GLU A 99 -1.52 -11.46 -4.47
C GLU A 99 -2.82 -10.63 -4.34
N ILE A 100 -3.28 -10.35 -3.11
CA ILE A 100 -4.47 -9.50 -2.87
C ILE A 100 -4.20 -8.05 -3.27
N ARG A 101 -3.01 -7.52 -2.99
CA ARG A 101 -2.60 -6.18 -3.45
C ARG A 101 -2.66 -6.07 -4.97
N SER A 102 -2.12 -7.05 -5.66
CA SER A 102 -2.14 -7.11 -7.13
C SER A 102 -3.56 -7.15 -7.68
N LEU A 103 -4.44 -7.95 -7.05
CA LEU A 103 -5.86 -8.01 -7.40
C LEU A 103 -6.57 -6.66 -7.20
N ILE A 104 -6.36 -6.00 -6.04
CA ILE A 104 -6.96 -4.68 -5.76
C ILE A 104 -6.49 -3.65 -6.78
N LYS A 105 -5.21 -3.64 -7.11
CA LYS A 105 -4.63 -2.74 -8.11
C LYS A 105 -5.22 -2.97 -9.51
N GLU A 106 -5.45 -4.23 -9.89
CA GLU A 106 -6.11 -4.57 -11.16
C GLU A 106 -7.55 -4.08 -11.18
N LEU A 107 -8.30 -4.27 -10.09
CA LEU A 107 -9.67 -3.77 -9.96
C LEU A 107 -9.74 -2.23 -10.03
N GLY A 108 -8.72 -1.54 -9.51
CA GLY A 108 -8.63 -0.08 -9.54
C GLY A 108 -8.46 0.53 -10.91
N LYS A 109 -8.10 -0.24 -11.96
CA LYS A 109 -8.00 0.26 -13.33
C LYS A 109 -9.36 0.66 -13.93
N ASP A 110 -10.41 -0.06 -13.55
CA ASP A 110 -11.74 0.07 -14.16
C ASP A 110 -12.77 0.70 -13.21
N LYS A 111 -12.46 0.83 -11.93
CA LYS A 111 -13.42 1.30 -10.91
C LYS A 111 -12.74 2.10 -9.81
N THR A 112 -13.51 2.92 -9.13
CA THR A 112 -13.02 3.61 -7.94
C THR A 112 -12.92 2.63 -6.78
N VAL A 113 -11.71 2.44 -6.22
CA VAL A 113 -11.50 1.61 -5.05
C VAL A 113 -11.16 2.50 -3.86
N MET A 114 -11.91 2.35 -2.78
CA MET A 114 -11.63 2.95 -1.48
C MET A 114 -11.17 1.84 -0.53
N LEU A 115 -9.96 1.99 -0.01
CA LEU A 115 -9.32 1.04 0.88
C LEU A 115 -9.14 1.66 2.27
N SER A 116 -9.62 1.02 3.33
CA SER A 116 -9.20 1.33 4.68
C SER A 116 -8.08 0.39 5.09
N THR A 117 -7.01 0.92 5.67
CA THR A 117 -5.90 0.14 6.20
C THR A 117 -5.09 0.96 7.20
N HIS A 118 -4.47 0.29 8.16
CA HIS A 118 -3.50 0.86 9.08
C HIS A 118 -2.04 0.57 8.65
N ILE A 119 -1.83 -0.13 7.54
CA ILE A 119 -0.51 -0.54 7.04
C ILE A 119 -0.03 0.44 5.97
N MET A 120 0.91 1.33 6.33
CA MET A 120 1.42 2.36 5.41
C MET A 120 2.04 1.81 4.12
N GLN A 121 2.67 0.64 4.19
CA GLN A 121 3.25 -0.02 3.00
C GLN A 121 2.20 -0.39 1.95
N GLU A 122 0.97 -0.68 2.38
CA GLU A 122 -0.14 -0.94 1.46
C GLU A 122 -0.57 0.32 0.76
N VAL A 123 -0.73 1.40 1.53
CA VAL A 123 -1.07 2.72 0.97
C VAL A 123 -0.05 3.13 -0.09
N GLU A 124 1.26 3.01 0.20
CA GLU A 124 2.34 3.36 -0.74
C GLU A 124 2.35 2.49 -2.01
N SER A 125 1.90 1.23 -1.91
CA SER A 125 1.98 0.27 -3.03
C SER A 125 0.74 0.24 -3.92
N ILE A 126 -0.44 0.59 -3.37
CA ILE A 126 -1.72 0.39 -4.06
C ILE A 126 -2.41 1.72 -4.39
N CYS A 127 -2.32 2.72 -3.49
CA CYS A 127 -3.16 3.91 -3.52
C CYS A 127 -2.53 5.05 -4.32
N ASP A 128 -3.36 5.77 -5.08
CA ASP A 128 -3.00 7.01 -5.80
C ASP A 128 -3.23 8.24 -4.92
N ARG A 129 -4.16 8.14 -3.97
CA ARG A 129 -4.57 9.22 -3.05
C ARG A 129 -4.74 8.68 -1.64
N ILE A 130 -4.31 9.44 -0.65
CA ILE A 130 -4.47 9.13 0.77
C ILE A 130 -5.31 10.17 1.49
N ILE A 131 -6.19 9.69 2.36
CA ILE A 131 -6.98 10.48 3.29
C ILE A 131 -6.65 9.99 4.69
N ILE A 132 -6.17 10.88 5.57
CA ILE A 132 -5.85 10.53 6.95
C ILE A 132 -6.90 11.13 7.88
N ILE A 133 -7.49 10.26 8.71
CA ILE A 133 -8.49 10.62 9.72
C ILE A 133 -7.88 10.41 11.11
N LYS A 134 -7.97 11.42 11.98
CA LYS A 134 -7.54 11.35 13.38
C LYS A 134 -8.60 12.00 14.26
N ASN A 135 -9.04 11.29 15.31
CA ASN A 135 -10.09 11.77 16.23
C ASN A 135 -11.38 12.24 15.53
N GLY A 136 -11.80 11.52 14.47
CA GLY A 136 -12.98 11.85 13.69
C GLY A 136 -12.82 13.06 12.75
N GLN A 137 -11.62 13.62 12.63
CA GLN A 137 -11.34 14.77 11.77
C GLN A 137 -10.39 14.37 10.63
N LEU A 138 -10.63 14.93 9.45
CA LEU A 138 -9.76 14.80 8.30
C LEU A 138 -8.52 15.68 8.54
N VAL A 139 -7.35 15.05 8.72
CA VAL A 139 -6.09 15.75 9.01
C VAL A 139 -5.17 15.84 7.80
N ALA A 140 -5.36 14.99 6.80
CA ALA A 140 -4.63 15.08 5.53
C ALA A 140 -5.46 14.52 4.38
N ASP A 141 -5.28 15.09 3.19
CA ASP A 141 -5.82 14.64 1.90
C ASP A 141 -4.76 14.95 0.84
N GLN A 142 -4.10 13.91 0.32
CA GLN A 142 -2.95 14.05 -0.56
C GLN A 142 -3.00 13.06 -1.72
N ASN A 143 -2.61 13.52 -2.91
CA ASN A 143 -2.35 12.67 -4.06
C ASN A 143 -0.90 12.17 -4.00
N LEU A 144 -0.70 10.84 -4.09
CA LEU A 144 0.61 10.19 -4.02
C LEU A 144 1.36 10.22 -5.36
N GLU A 145 0.65 10.25 -6.48
CA GLU A 145 1.26 10.34 -7.82
C GLU A 145 2.07 11.64 -7.98
N GLN A 146 1.56 12.76 -7.45
CA GLN A 146 2.25 14.05 -7.51
C GLN A 146 3.59 14.05 -6.74
N LYS A 147 3.75 13.18 -5.73
CA LYS A 147 5.05 13.00 -5.06
C LYS A 147 6.07 12.27 -5.95
N THR A 148 5.63 11.47 -6.91
CA THR A 148 6.51 10.76 -7.84
C THR A 148 7.00 11.66 -8.97
N GLU A 149 6.17 12.60 -9.42
CA GLU A 149 6.52 13.58 -10.45
C GLU A 149 7.34 14.76 -9.88
N GLN A 150 7.10 15.14 -8.62
CA GLN A 150 7.94 16.11 -7.88
C GLN A 150 9.31 15.53 -7.47
N LYS A 151 9.69 14.32 -7.91
CA LYS A 151 11.06 13.80 -7.80
C LYS A 151 12.13 14.59 -8.58
N ASN A 152 11.74 15.67 -9.24
CA ASN A 152 12.65 16.76 -9.62
C ASN A 152 12.93 17.74 -8.47
N ASP A 153 12.47 17.45 -7.26
CA ASP A 153 12.88 18.20 -6.08
C ASP A 153 14.38 17.91 -5.84
N LYS A 154 15.19 18.91 -6.16
CA LYS A 154 16.65 18.94 -5.93
C LYS A 154 17.00 18.69 -4.46
N ASN A 155 16.00 18.54 -3.60
CA ASN A 155 16.15 18.37 -2.16
C ASN A 155 16.32 16.88 -1.82
N GLN A 156 17.58 16.44 -1.81
CA GLN A 156 17.93 15.09 -1.40
C GLN A 156 18.13 15.05 0.12
N VAL A 157 17.54 14.09 0.79
CA VAL A 157 17.81 13.81 2.20
C VAL A 157 18.47 12.44 2.32
N ILE A 158 19.65 12.40 2.92
CA ILE A 158 20.40 11.17 3.14
C ILE A 158 20.53 10.93 4.64
N VAL A 159 20.29 9.69 5.07
CA VAL A 159 20.68 9.21 6.40
C VAL A 159 22.00 8.48 6.26
N VAL A 160 22.98 8.86 7.07
CA VAL A 160 24.30 8.22 7.10
C VAL A 160 24.73 7.94 8.53
N GLU A 161 25.36 6.78 8.74
CA GLU A 161 26.01 6.37 9.98
C GLU A 161 27.48 6.04 9.69
N PHE A 162 28.39 6.57 10.52
CA PHE A 162 29.83 6.32 10.41
C PHE A 162 30.32 5.45 11.57
N ASP A 163 31.46 4.79 11.37
CA ASP A 163 32.13 3.95 12.38
C ASP A 163 32.74 4.74 13.53
N LYS A 164 33.01 6.05 13.30
CA LYS A 164 33.59 6.97 14.28
C LYS A 164 32.75 8.23 14.41
N GLU A 165 32.91 8.92 15.52
CA GLU A 165 32.25 10.21 15.71
C GLU A 165 32.72 11.24 14.67
N VAL A 166 31.72 11.80 14.00
CA VAL A 166 31.91 12.90 13.02
C VAL A 166 31.19 14.14 13.55
N THR A 167 31.79 15.29 13.37
CA THR A 167 31.19 16.56 13.78
C THR A 167 30.43 17.21 12.63
N GLU A 168 29.42 18.03 12.96
CA GLU A 168 28.67 18.81 11.98
C GLU A 168 29.61 19.70 11.12
N LYS A 169 30.66 20.24 11.74
CA LYS A 169 31.66 21.08 11.06
C LYS A 169 32.42 20.34 9.97
N GLN A 170 32.76 19.08 10.21
CA GLN A 170 33.40 18.20 9.23
C GLN A 170 32.46 17.89 8.06
N LEU A 171 31.20 17.60 8.34
CA LEU A 171 30.24 17.34 7.29
C LEU A 171 29.89 18.58 6.45
N LYS A 172 29.90 19.79 7.06
CA LYS A 172 29.75 21.06 6.34
C LYS A 172 30.91 21.38 5.42
N ALA A 173 32.07 20.74 5.59
CA ALA A 173 33.20 20.86 4.66
C ALA A 173 32.93 20.17 3.31
N ILE A 174 31.94 19.24 3.23
CA ILE A 174 31.53 18.62 1.96
C ILE A 174 30.88 19.68 1.06
N ASP A 175 29.91 20.42 1.60
CA ASP A 175 29.26 21.55 0.94
C ASP A 175 28.63 22.47 1.99
N LYS A 176 28.85 23.78 1.84
CA LYS A 176 28.35 24.82 2.78
C LYS A 176 26.82 24.92 2.82
N ASN A 177 26.14 24.45 1.76
CA ASN A 177 24.68 24.49 1.63
C ASN A 177 24.00 23.29 2.26
N LEU A 178 24.71 22.34 2.87
CA LEU A 178 24.14 21.20 3.54
C LEU A 178 23.38 21.63 4.80
N LYS A 179 22.14 21.17 4.92
CA LYS A 179 21.40 21.22 6.18
C LYS A 179 21.60 19.88 6.88
N ILE A 180 22.16 19.91 8.07
CA ILE A 180 22.61 18.74 8.81
C ILE A 180 21.88 18.69 10.14
N LYS A 181 21.33 17.52 10.48
CA LYS A 181 20.77 17.23 11.81
C LYS A 181 21.34 15.92 12.33
N LYS A 182 21.74 15.88 13.59
CA LYS A 182 22.12 14.65 14.28
C LYS A 182 20.85 14.00 14.87
N ALA A 183 20.68 12.72 14.65
CA ALA A 183 19.63 11.89 15.23
C ALA A 183 20.28 10.61 15.76
N ASP A 184 20.49 10.54 17.06
CA ASP A 184 21.24 9.49 17.74
C ASP A 184 22.66 9.33 17.14
N ASN A 185 23.00 8.12 16.63
CA ASN A 185 24.26 7.82 15.97
C ASN A 185 24.27 8.14 14.47
N LYS A 186 23.17 8.70 13.92
CA LYS A 186 22.99 8.93 12.49
C LYS A 186 22.92 10.42 12.18
N TRP A 187 23.31 10.75 10.96
CA TRP A 187 23.21 12.09 10.42
C TRP A 187 22.16 12.17 9.34
N LEU A 188 21.20 13.08 9.48
CA LEU A 188 20.30 13.47 8.39
C LEU A 188 20.95 14.66 7.67
N ILE A 189 21.29 14.47 6.41
CA ILE A 189 21.93 15.46 5.57
C ILE A 189 20.99 15.80 4.42
N SER A 190 20.54 17.05 4.36
CA SER A 190 19.70 17.57 3.27
C SER A 190 20.55 18.41 2.32
N TYR A 191 20.40 18.15 1.03
CA TYR A 191 21.13 18.81 -0.04
C TYR A 191 20.19 19.23 -1.16
N ASN A 192 20.31 20.45 -1.61
CA ASN A 192 19.55 20.98 -2.74
C ASN A 192 20.49 21.14 -3.94
N GLY A 193 20.60 20.10 -4.77
CA GLY A 193 21.47 20.10 -5.93
C GLY A 193 21.34 18.86 -6.81
N ASP A 194 21.92 18.93 -8.01
CA ASP A 194 21.79 17.90 -9.05
C ASP A 194 22.77 16.71 -8.86
N GLN A 195 23.81 16.87 -8.00
CA GLN A 195 24.75 15.79 -7.73
C GLN A 195 24.19 14.80 -6.70
N ASP A 196 24.50 13.51 -6.87
CA ASP A 196 24.12 12.51 -5.86
C ASP A 196 24.95 12.70 -4.59
N LEU A 197 24.28 13.14 -3.52
CA LEU A 197 24.90 13.41 -2.23
C LEU A 197 25.62 12.18 -1.65
N ARG A 198 25.19 10.97 -2.00
CA ARG A 198 25.84 9.74 -1.54
C ARG A 198 27.28 9.62 -2.03
N LEU A 199 27.55 10.06 -3.25
CA LEU A 199 28.91 10.08 -3.80
C LEU A 199 29.80 11.06 -3.06
N LEU A 200 29.28 12.24 -2.73
CA LEU A 200 30.01 13.26 -1.97
C LEU A 200 30.33 12.77 -0.55
N ILE A 201 29.35 12.15 0.13
CA ILE A 201 29.52 11.55 1.46
C ILE A 201 30.54 10.40 1.41
N SER A 202 30.50 9.55 0.40
CA SER A 202 31.45 8.44 0.25
C SER A 202 32.88 8.93 0.04
N SER A 203 33.06 9.93 -0.81
CA SER A 203 34.39 10.56 -1.02
C SER A 203 34.90 11.23 0.25
N PHE A 204 34.03 11.91 1.00
CA PHE A 204 34.37 12.49 2.30
C PHE A 204 34.83 11.41 3.29
N ALA A 205 34.09 10.32 3.41
CA ALA A 205 34.42 9.22 4.31
C ALA A 205 35.80 8.63 3.96
N GLN A 206 36.06 8.35 2.70
CA GLN A 206 37.32 7.81 2.21
C GLN A 206 38.49 8.76 2.54
N ASN A 207 38.35 10.07 2.29
CA ASN A 207 39.38 11.05 2.51
C ASN A 207 39.70 11.27 4.01
N ASN A 208 38.77 10.94 4.90
CA ASN A 208 38.92 11.11 6.35
C ASN A 208 39.15 9.78 7.10
N GLY A 209 39.39 8.67 6.41
CA GLY A 209 39.58 7.36 7.02
C GLY A 209 38.41 6.88 7.86
N LEU A 210 37.19 7.14 7.37
CA LEU A 210 35.92 6.74 7.99
C LEU A 210 35.30 5.60 7.19
N PHE A 211 34.62 4.69 7.88
CA PHE A 211 33.78 3.69 7.25
C PHE A 211 32.31 4.09 7.39
N ILE A 212 31.56 3.93 6.30
CA ILE A 212 30.11 4.13 6.29
C ILE A 212 29.46 2.81 6.71
N LEU A 213 28.76 2.82 7.85
CA LEU A 213 28.02 1.68 8.36
C LEU A 213 26.64 1.57 7.71
N GLU A 214 26.01 2.71 7.47
CA GLU A 214 24.73 2.80 6.76
C GLU A 214 24.69 4.09 5.92
N ILE A 215 24.18 4.00 4.70
CA ILE A 215 23.84 5.14 3.87
C ILE A 215 22.58 4.84 3.06
N LYS A 216 21.54 5.65 3.26
CA LYS A 216 20.27 5.49 2.54
C LYS A 216 19.63 6.85 2.22
N LYS A 217 18.90 6.91 1.11
CA LYS A 217 18.01 8.02 0.86
C LYS A 217 16.89 8.00 1.92
N HIS A 218 16.73 9.12 2.62
CA HIS A 218 15.54 9.33 3.43
C HIS A 218 14.41 9.68 2.45
N SER A 219 13.55 8.74 2.15
CA SER A 219 12.24 9.06 1.62
C SER A 219 11.41 9.55 2.80
N ASP A 220 10.79 10.72 2.70
CA ASP A 220 9.69 11.07 3.61
C ASP A 220 8.62 9.98 3.46
N LYS A 221 8.76 8.93 4.25
CA LYS A 221 7.78 7.86 4.28
C LYS A 221 6.48 8.44 4.81
N LEU A 222 5.36 7.98 4.28
CA LEU A 222 4.04 8.29 4.82
C LEU A 222 3.98 8.08 6.34
N GLU A 223 4.78 7.11 6.87
CA GLU A 223 4.94 6.88 8.31
C GLU A 223 5.44 8.11 9.08
N ASP A 224 6.37 8.89 8.50
CA ASP A 224 6.89 10.10 9.15
C ASP A 224 5.87 11.24 9.14
N LEU A 225 5.03 11.30 8.11
CA LEU A 225 3.88 12.20 8.07
C LEU A 225 2.85 11.80 9.14
N PHE A 226 2.56 10.51 9.25
CA PHE A 226 1.62 9.95 10.21
C PHE A 226 2.04 10.15 11.67
N LYS A 227 3.36 10.07 11.95
CA LYS A 227 3.92 10.32 13.29
C LYS A 227 3.91 11.80 13.68
N LYS A 228 3.90 12.72 12.72
CA LYS A 228 3.89 14.18 12.97
C LYS A 228 2.47 14.74 13.13
N LEU A 229 1.46 14.00 12.71
CA LEU A 229 0.04 14.34 12.85
C LEU A 229 -0.53 13.80 14.16
#